data_e4e80ebc023129a6c719197017bc70c4
#
_entry.id   e4e80ebc023129a6c719197017bc70c4
#
_cell.length_a   1.000
_cell.length_b   1.000
_cell.length_c   1.000
_cell.angle_alpha   90.00
_cell.angle_beta   90.00
_cell.angle_gamma   90.00
#
_symmetry.space_group_name_H-M   'P 1'
#
loop_
_entity.id
_entity.type
_entity.pdbx_description
1 polymer ?
#
loop_
_entity_poly.entity_id
_entity_poly.type
_entity_poly.pdbx_seq_one_letter_code
_entity_poly.pdbx_strand_id
1 'polypeptide(L)'
;KKVQMRDLEYQNDGVPPGVMGSGDAFTVTGSNKILTMATDNGLKSDFVRVVTRVASTNQDPVGNNDTGAANEDASVSVSAGSGVLSNDTDADGDNLTVDAISGGSLGSALDGNYGQLTLSADGSYTYNANKDLADPLDPGDTVTDTFTYTVGDGNGGSDTATLTITITGVND
;
A
#
# COMPACT_ATOMS: atom_id res chain seq x y z
N LYS A 1 22.93 11.36 -23.57
CA LYS A 1 22.32 10.03 -23.78
C LYS A 1 21.49 10.13 -25.05
N LYS A 2 21.85 9.40 -26.10
CA LYS A 2 21.09 9.36 -27.36
C LYS A 2 19.78 8.63 -27.08
N VAL A 3 18.64 9.30 -27.27
CA VAL A 3 17.32 8.65 -27.31
C VAL A 3 17.21 7.95 -28.66
N GLN A 4 17.02 6.63 -28.69
CA GLN A 4 16.71 5.91 -29.92
C GLN A 4 15.21 6.12 -30.22
N MET A 5 14.91 6.72 -31.36
CA MET A 5 13.56 7.03 -31.83
C MET A 5 12.88 5.80 -32.48
N ARG A 6 12.87 4.63 -31.87
CA ARG A 6 12.29 3.43 -32.50
C ARG A 6 10.78 3.26 -32.30
N ASP A 7 10.18 4.04 -31.39
CA ASP A 7 8.77 3.88 -31.01
C ASP A 7 7.96 5.18 -31.18
N LEU A 8 8.33 6.02 -32.18
CA LEU A 8 7.58 7.22 -32.51
C LEU A 8 6.60 6.88 -33.63
N GLU A 9 5.29 6.89 -33.36
CA GLU A 9 4.29 6.93 -34.41
C GLU A 9 4.19 8.36 -34.95
N TYR A 10 4.49 8.51 -36.24
CA TYR A 10 4.32 9.75 -36.98
C TYR A 10 2.87 9.87 -37.47
N GLN A 11 2.16 10.85 -36.96
CA GLN A 11 0.85 11.22 -37.51
C GLN A 11 1.11 12.15 -38.73
N ASN A 12 0.94 11.61 -39.90
CA ASN A 12 1.14 12.34 -41.15
C ASN A 12 -0.11 13.22 -41.45
N ASP A 13 0.03 14.52 -41.36
CA ASP A 13 -0.95 15.52 -41.77
C ASP A 13 -0.92 15.85 -43.28
N GLY A 14 -0.20 15.06 -44.05
CA GLY A 14 -0.03 15.26 -45.50
C GLY A 14 1.26 15.98 -45.89
N VAL A 15 2.17 16.26 -44.95
CA VAL A 15 3.47 16.86 -45.22
C VAL A 15 4.52 15.77 -45.57
N PRO A 16 5.38 15.96 -46.57
CA PRO A 16 6.40 14.97 -46.96
C PRO A 16 7.38 14.69 -45.80
N PRO A 17 7.92 13.47 -45.72
CA PRO A 17 8.92 13.13 -44.70
C PRO A 17 10.13 14.08 -44.75
N GLY A 18 10.48 14.71 -43.61
CA GLY A 18 11.62 15.58 -43.46
C GLY A 18 11.30 17.07 -43.42
N VAL A 19 10.04 17.47 -43.62
CA VAL A 19 9.60 18.85 -43.42
C VAL A 19 8.56 18.88 -42.31
N MET A 20 8.89 19.55 -41.20
CA MET A 20 7.94 19.81 -40.13
C MET A 20 7.13 21.07 -40.43
N GLY A 21 5.81 20.95 -40.45
CA GLY A 21 4.88 22.07 -40.62
C GLY A 21 4.63 22.80 -39.30
N SER A 22 4.11 24.02 -39.44
CA SER A 22 3.69 24.79 -38.27
C SER A 22 2.45 24.11 -37.62
N GLY A 23 2.61 23.61 -36.41
CA GLY A 23 1.55 22.94 -35.67
C GLY A 23 1.74 21.42 -35.52
N ASP A 24 2.85 20.87 -36.02
CA ASP A 24 3.13 19.43 -35.85
C ASP A 24 3.29 19.06 -34.39
N ALA A 25 2.46 18.16 -33.93
CA ALA A 25 2.55 17.60 -32.59
C ALA A 25 2.88 16.10 -32.68
N PHE A 26 3.89 15.66 -31.95
CA PHE A 26 4.19 14.24 -31.78
C PHE A 26 3.67 13.77 -30.44
N THR A 27 2.82 12.76 -30.45
CA THR A 27 2.40 12.08 -29.23
C THR A 27 3.08 10.72 -29.19
N VAL A 28 3.87 10.48 -28.15
CA VAL A 28 4.42 9.16 -27.85
C VAL A 28 3.44 8.46 -26.93
N THR A 29 2.68 7.51 -27.48
CA THR A 29 1.81 6.62 -26.71
C THR A 29 2.57 5.33 -26.40
N GLY A 30 2.80 5.09 -25.15
CA GLY A 30 3.45 3.89 -24.62
C GLY A 30 3.81 4.17 -23.17
N SER A 31 3.93 3.13 -22.37
CA SER A 31 4.12 3.23 -20.93
C SER A 31 5.02 4.42 -20.57
N ASN A 32 4.39 5.51 -20.13
CA ASN A 32 4.99 6.57 -19.35
C ASN A 32 6.03 7.49 -20.04
N LYS A 33 5.94 7.73 -21.34
CA LYS A 33 6.77 8.74 -22.00
C LYS A 33 5.88 9.67 -22.83
N ILE A 34 5.78 10.94 -22.44
CA ILE A 34 5.16 11.98 -23.24
C ILE A 34 6.29 12.82 -23.85
N LEU A 35 6.46 12.75 -25.16
CA LEU A 35 7.29 13.68 -25.91
C LEU A 35 6.35 14.69 -26.58
N THR A 36 6.31 15.91 -26.08
CA THR A 36 5.60 17.00 -26.72
C THR A 36 6.62 17.87 -27.45
N MET A 37 6.57 17.88 -28.75
CA MET A 37 7.36 18.82 -29.56
C MET A 37 6.41 19.92 -30.03
N ALA A 38 6.64 21.13 -29.59
CA ALA A 38 5.96 22.30 -30.13
C ALA A 38 6.97 23.09 -30.97
N THR A 39 6.70 23.28 -32.25
CA THR A 39 7.48 24.19 -33.11
C THR A 39 6.73 25.50 -33.17
N ASP A 40 7.39 26.59 -32.85
CA ASP A 40 6.87 27.95 -33.03
C ASP A 40 7.24 28.49 -34.41
N ASN A 41 6.24 29.07 -35.03
CA ASN A 41 6.29 29.51 -36.41
C ASN A 41 7.09 30.81 -36.54
N GLY A 42 8.41 30.71 -36.78
CA GLY A 42 9.18 31.81 -37.33
C GLY A 42 10.35 32.35 -36.52
N LEU A 43 10.81 31.77 -35.46
CA LEU A 43 12.01 32.19 -34.75
C LEU A 43 13.16 31.19 -34.95
N LYS A 44 14.36 31.69 -35.18
CA LYS A 44 15.58 30.93 -35.55
C LYS A 44 16.18 30.06 -34.41
N SER A 45 15.44 29.74 -33.41
CA SER A 45 15.90 28.85 -32.32
C SER A 45 14.75 28.01 -31.83
N ASP A 46 14.55 26.88 -32.46
CA ASP A 46 13.58 25.86 -31.98
C ASP A 46 14.19 25.14 -30.79
N PHE A 47 13.58 25.30 -29.64
CA PHE A 47 13.91 24.53 -28.46
C PHE A 47 12.98 23.30 -28.34
N VAL A 48 13.54 22.12 -28.59
CA VAL A 48 12.86 20.88 -28.27
C VAL A 48 12.98 20.61 -26.78
N ARG A 49 11.89 20.78 -26.02
CA ARG A 49 11.85 20.39 -24.63
C ARG A 49 11.31 18.97 -24.52
N VAL A 50 12.19 18.02 -24.34
CA VAL A 50 11.81 16.66 -24.01
C VAL A 50 11.51 16.59 -22.52
N VAL A 51 10.22 16.54 -22.15
CA VAL A 51 9.81 16.26 -20.77
C VAL A 51 9.56 14.76 -20.68
N THR A 52 10.55 14.00 -20.22
CA THR A 52 10.34 12.61 -19.84
C THR A 52 9.78 12.59 -18.43
N ARG A 53 8.50 12.28 -18.26
CA ARG A 53 8.04 11.72 -17.01
C ARG A 53 8.51 10.27 -16.97
N VAL A 54 9.38 9.96 -16.05
CA VAL A 54 9.54 8.57 -15.62
C VAL A 54 8.26 8.30 -14.83
N ALA A 55 7.43 7.34 -15.25
CA ALA A 55 6.46 6.80 -14.32
C ALA A 55 7.26 6.25 -13.14
N SER A 56 6.91 6.61 -11.95
CA SER A 56 7.31 5.82 -10.81
C SER A 56 6.72 4.42 -11.03
N THR A 57 7.55 3.40 -10.99
CA THR A 57 7.05 2.04 -10.83
C THR A 57 6.51 1.96 -9.41
N ASN A 58 5.30 1.46 -9.25
CA ASN A 58 4.76 1.19 -7.93
C ASN A 58 5.76 0.37 -7.12
N GLN A 59 6.00 0.76 -5.89
CA GLN A 59 6.80 0.03 -4.92
C GLN A 59 5.84 -0.67 -3.95
N ASP A 60 6.20 -1.86 -3.51
CA ASP A 60 5.42 -2.57 -2.53
C ASP A 60 5.47 -1.84 -1.18
N PRO A 61 4.39 -1.86 -0.40
CA PRO A 61 4.39 -1.32 0.95
C PRO A 61 5.31 -2.11 1.86
N VAL A 62 5.68 -1.52 2.98
CA VAL A 62 6.44 -2.19 4.05
C VAL A 62 5.55 -2.33 5.27
N GLY A 63 5.12 -3.58 5.53
CA GLY A 63 4.37 -3.95 6.72
C GLY A 63 5.31 -4.20 7.90
N ASN A 64 5.07 -3.50 9.01
CA ASN A 64 5.83 -3.65 10.24
C ASN A 64 4.99 -4.38 11.30
N ASN A 65 5.64 -5.27 12.05
CA ASN A 65 4.94 -6.03 13.08
C ASN A 65 4.43 -5.13 14.21
N ASP A 66 3.27 -5.50 14.76
CA ASP A 66 2.57 -4.79 15.81
C ASP A 66 2.49 -5.58 17.10
N THR A 67 2.26 -4.83 18.17
CA THR A 67 1.98 -5.40 19.49
C THR A 67 0.74 -4.76 20.10
N GLY A 68 -0.06 -5.59 20.78
CA GLY A 68 -1.19 -5.16 21.58
C GLY A 68 -1.15 -5.83 22.94
N ALA A 69 -2.00 -5.37 23.84
CA ALA A 69 -2.15 -5.97 25.17
C ALA A 69 -3.61 -5.99 25.60
N ALA A 70 -4.00 -7.05 26.30
CA ALA A 70 -5.29 -7.19 26.96
C ALA A 70 -5.10 -7.87 28.33
N ASN A 71 -5.99 -7.62 29.26
CA ASN A 71 -6.13 -8.51 30.41
C ASN A 71 -7.02 -9.69 30.01
N GLU A 72 -6.87 -10.83 30.69
CA GLU A 72 -7.88 -11.90 30.57
C GLU A 72 -9.26 -11.36 30.90
N ASP A 73 -10.31 -11.97 30.38
CA ASP A 73 -11.72 -11.57 30.50
C ASP A 73 -12.05 -10.17 29.99
N ALA A 74 -11.09 -9.45 29.43
CA ALA A 74 -11.30 -8.10 28.92
C ALA A 74 -11.42 -8.04 27.39
N SER A 75 -12.06 -6.96 26.94
CA SER A 75 -12.12 -6.55 25.54
C SER A 75 -11.32 -5.27 25.34
N VAL A 76 -10.48 -5.26 24.33
CA VAL A 76 -9.70 -4.10 23.89
C VAL A 76 -10.14 -3.68 22.50
N SER A 77 -10.35 -2.38 22.28
CA SER A 77 -10.61 -1.79 20.96
C SER A 77 -9.56 -0.77 20.62
N VAL A 78 -8.95 -0.89 19.45
CA VAL A 78 -7.90 -0.01 18.93
C VAL A 78 -8.40 0.63 17.64
N SER A 79 -8.35 1.96 17.60
CA SER A 79 -8.78 2.72 16.42
C SER A 79 -7.74 2.66 15.30
N ALA A 80 -8.15 2.96 14.06
CA ALA A 80 -7.27 2.96 12.89
C ALA A 80 -5.98 3.79 13.07
N GLY A 81 -6.07 4.95 13.70
CA GLY A 81 -4.89 5.81 13.94
C GLY A 81 -3.84 5.25 14.90
N SER A 82 -4.15 4.16 15.62
CA SER A 82 -3.23 3.41 16.49
C SER A 82 -3.30 1.91 16.19
N GLY A 83 -3.95 1.54 15.09
CA GLY A 83 -4.12 0.17 14.63
C GLY A 83 -2.91 -0.36 13.89
N VAL A 84 -3.08 -1.52 13.27
CA VAL A 84 -1.97 -2.27 12.65
C VAL A 84 -1.30 -1.57 11.47
N LEU A 85 -1.94 -0.58 10.85
CA LEU A 85 -1.34 0.20 9.75
C LEU A 85 -0.57 1.44 10.23
N SER A 86 -0.55 1.73 11.53
CA SER A 86 -0.01 3.00 12.06
C SER A 86 1.51 3.14 11.94
N ASN A 87 2.24 2.05 11.80
CA ASN A 87 3.69 1.97 11.65
C ASN A 87 4.13 1.46 10.27
N ASP A 88 3.17 1.14 9.40
CA ASP A 88 3.42 0.70 8.03
C ASP A 88 3.73 1.90 7.13
N THR A 89 4.48 1.67 6.07
CA THR A 89 4.91 2.73 5.17
C THR A 89 4.85 2.30 3.72
N ASP A 90 4.64 3.29 2.85
CA ASP A 90 4.75 3.13 1.41
C ASP A 90 5.68 4.19 0.83
N ALA A 91 6.59 3.79 -0.06
CA ALA A 91 7.61 4.69 -0.61
C ALA A 91 7.06 5.64 -1.68
N ASP A 92 5.93 5.30 -2.30
CA ASP A 92 5.22 6.16 -3.26
C ASP A 92 4.20 7.07 -2.55
N GLY A 93 3.94 6.82 -1.25
CA GLY A 93 3.00 7.56 -0.42
C GLY A 93 1.55 7.15 -0.65
N ASP A 94 1.34 5.91 -1.08
CA ASP A 94 0.02 5.35 -1.30
C ASP A 94 -0.73 5.09 0.01
N ASN A 95 -2.06 5.08 -0.07
CA ASN A 95 -2.89 4.77 1.09
C ASN A 95 -2.90 3.27 1.35
N LEU A 96 -2.47 2.88 2.54
CA LEU A 96 -2.42 1.49 2.94
C LEU A 96 -3.76 0.99 3.48
N THR A 97 -4.07 -0.28 3.19
CA THR A 97 -5.23 -1.02 3.70
C THR A 97 -4.80 -2.41 4.14
N VAL A 98 -5.53 -2.98 5.10
CA VAL A 98 -5.44 -4.41 5.36
C VAL A 98 -6.27 -5.13 4.31
N ASP A 99 -5.64 -5.95 3.49
CA ASP A 99 -6.30 -6.67 2.40
C ASP A 99 -6.78 -8.06 2.83
N ALA A 100 -6.10 -8.69 3.77
CA ALA A 100 -6.43 -10.02 4.25
C ALA A 100 -5.90 -10.28 5.67
N ILE A 101 -6.52 -11.28 6.33
CA ILE A 101 -6.01 -11.87 7.56
C ILE A 101 -5.93 -13.39 7.37
N SER A 102 -4.82 -13.98 7.78
CA SER A 102 -4.61 -15.43 7.64
C SER A 102 -5.57 -16.21 8.54
N GLY A 103 -6.25 -17.19 7.96
CA GLY A 103 -7.16 -18.06 8.67
C GLY A 103 -8.57 -17.51 8.90
N GLY A 104 -8.86 -16.28 8.43
CA GLY A 104 -10.15 -15.63 8.65
C GLY A 104 -10.57 -14.66 7.55
N SER A 105 -11.50 -13.78 7.88
CA SER A 105 -11.99 -12.70 7.03
C SER A 105 -12.02 -11.40 7.81
N LEU A 106 -11.70 -10.29 7.18
CA LEU A 106 -11.78 -8.96 7.78
C LEU A 106 -13.22 -8.67 8.26
N GLY A 107 -13.31 -7.98 9.38
CA GLY A 107 -14.59 -7.64 10.03
C GLY A 107 -15.32 -8.83 10.70
N SER A 108 -14.74 -10.02 10.66
CA SER A 108 -15.26 -11.22 11.35
C SER A 108 -14.32 -11.64 12.47
N ALA A 109 -14.89 -12.22 13.53
CA ALA A 109 -14.10 -12.73 14.64
C ALA A 109 -13.24 -13.93 14.18
N LEU A 110 -11.94 -13.86 14.42
CA LEU A 110 -10.96 -14.91 14.18
C LEU A 110 -10.46 -15.45 15.52
N ASP A 111 -10.56 -16.74 15.70
CA ASP A 111 -10.12 -17.41 16.92
C ASP A 111 -8.58 -17.44 17.03
N GLY A 112 -8.06 -16.92 18.13
CA GLY A 112 -6.73 -17.22 18.66
C GLY A 112 -6.82 -18.36 19.69
N ASN A 113 -5.73 -18.61 20.41
CA ASN A 113 -5.71 -19.60 21.48
C ASN A 113 -6.40 -19.07 22.75
N TYR A 114 -6.22 -17.80 23.05
CA TYR A 114 -6.62 -17.14 24.30
C TYR A 114 -7.76 -16.13 24.12
N GLY A 115 -8.08 -15.76 22.89
CA GLY A 115 -9.14 -14.81 22.60
C GLY A 115 -9.56 -14.81 21.13
N GLN A 116 -10.33 -13.79 20.76
CA GLN A 116 -10.83 -13.58 19.41
C GLN A 116 -10.45 -12.19 18.90
N LEU A 117 -9.85 -12.11 17.72
CA LEU A 117 -9.54 -10.87 17.02
C LEU A 117 -10.61 -10.57 15.96
N THR A 118 -11.04 -9.33 15.88
CA THR A 118 -11.77 -8.77 14.73
C THR A 118 -10.94 -7.64 14.18
N LEU A 119 -10.38 -7.82 12.98
CA LEU A 119 -9.53 -6.83 12.28
C LEU A 119 -10.30 -6.24 11.11
N SER A 120 -10.25 -4.93 10.95
CA SER A 120 -10.90 -4.17 9.87
C SER A 120 -9.90 -3.76 8.79
N ALA A 121 -10.39 -3.45 7.59
CA ALA A 121 -9.56 -3.01 6.47
C ALA A 121 -8.81 -1.67 6.71
N ASP A 122 -9.29 -0.83 7.62
CA ASP A 122 -8.65 0.42 8.02
C ASP A 122 -7.56 0.25 9.09
N GLY A 123 -7.25 -1.01 9.47
CA GLY A 123 -6.26 -1.36 10.48
C GLY A 123 -6.78 -1.30 11.92
N SER A 124 -8.00 -0.85 12.16
CA SER A 124 -8.62 -0.90 13.48
C SER A 124 -8.93 -2.35 13.89
N TYR A 125 -8.86 -2.64 15.17
CA TYR A 125 -9.20 -3.97 15.65
C TYR A 125 -9.84 -3.99 17.04
N THR A 126 -10.55 -5.08 17.31
CA THR A 126 -11.03 -5.45 18.64
C THR A 126 -10.50 -6.84 18.98
N TYR A 127 -9.99 -7.01 20.19
CA TYR A 127 -9.58 -8.29 20.72
C TYR A 127 -10.31 -8.58 22.01
N ASN A 128 -10.93 -9.77 22.12
CA ASN A 128 -11.65 -10.25 23.30
C ASN A 128 -10.88 -11.43 23.89
N ALA A 129 -10.28 -11.25 25.05
CA ALA A 129 -9.54 -12.28 25.76
C ALA A 129 -10.49 -13.14 26.64
N ASN A 130 -11.38 -13.91 26.02
CA ASN A 130 -12.49 -14.60 26.67
C ASN A 130 -12.47 -16.11 26.43
N LYS A 131 -11.33 -16.71 26.24
CA LYS A 131 -11.17 -18.15 26.04
C LYS A 131 -10.75 -18.84 27.33
N ASP A 132 -11.35 -19.98 27.63
CA ASP A 132 -11.06 -20.82 28.80
C ASP A 132 -9.56 -21.14 29.04
N LEU A 133 -8.71 -21.00 27.99
CA LEU A 133 -7.29 -21.21 28.10
C LEU A 133 -6.56 -20.02 28.78
N ALA A 134 -7.20 -18.86 28.86
CA ALA A 134 -6.67 -17.70 29.59
C ALA A 134 -7.07 -17.75 31.09
N ASP A 135 -8.20 -18.31 31.44
CA ASP A 135 -8.77 -18.38 32.82
C ASP A 135 -7.80 -18.93 33.91
N PRO A 136 -6.89 -19.89 33.61
CA PRO A 136 -5.98 -20.38 34.64
C PRO A 136 -4.70 -19.56 34.83
N LEU A 137 -4.59 -18.34 34.24
CA LEU A 137 -3.43 -17.48 34.42
C LEU A 137 -3.44 -16.87 35.82
N ASP A 138 -2.33 -17.05 36.55
CA ASP A 138 -2.14 -16.32 37.82
C ASP A 138 -1.92 -14.82 37.53
N PRO A 139 -2.26 -13.93 38.49
CA PRO A 139 -2.05 -12.50 38.34
C PRO A 139 -0.61 -12.15 37.98
N GLY A 140 -0.42 -11.56 36.78
CA GLY A 140 0.88 -11.18 36.25
C GLY A 140 1.49 -12.21 35.30
N ASP A 141 0.93 -13.41 35.18
CA ASP A 141 1.31 -14.34 34.12
C ASP A 141 0.91 -13.78 32.76
N THR A 142 1.66 -14.14 31.74
CA THR A 142 1.40 -13.66 30.37
C THR A 142 1.44 -14.77 29.34
N VAL A 143 0.53 -14.69 28.38
CA VAL A 143 0.49 -15.53 27.18
C VAL A 143 0.32 -14.64 25.95
N THR A 144 0.47 -15.22 24.75
CA THR A 144 0.34 -14.42 23.51
C THR A 144 -0.47 -15.13 22.45
N ASP A 145 -1.29 -14.36 21.75
CA ASP A 145 -1.87 -14.71 20.45
C ASP A 145 -1.15 -13.94 19.34
N THR A 146 -0.96 -14.58 18.19
CA THR A 146 -0.34 -13.95 17.04
C THR A 146 -1.18 -14.15 15.78
N PHE A 147 -1.43 -13.06 15.06
CA PHE A 147 -2.24 -13.03 13.85
C PHE A 147 -1.43 -12.44 12.71
N THR A 148 -1.40 -13.11 11.56
CA THR A 148 -0.72 -12.59 10.36
C THR A 148 -1.74 -11.91 9.46
N TYR A 149 -1.43 -10.70 9.00
CA TYR A 149 -2.25 -9.96 8.06
C TYR A 149 -1.42 -9.53 6.83
N THR A 150 -2.11 -9.14 5.78
CA THR A 150 -1.53 -8.59 4.55
C THR A 150 -1.90 -7.13 4.43
N VAL A 151 -0.92 -6.27 4.27
CA VAL A 151 -1.10 -4.86 3.92
C VAL A 151 -1.00 -4.69 2.41
N GLY A 152 -1.84 -3.86 1.81
CA GLY A 152 -1.84 -3.52 0.39
C GLY A 152 -1.86 -2.01 0.18
N ASP A 153 -1.34 -1.58 -0.97
CA ASP A 153 -1.24 -0.18 -1.40
C ASP A 153 -2.35 0.27 -2.35
N GLY A 154 -3.25 -0.67 -2.75
CA GLY A 154 -4.30 -0.41 -3.73
C GLY A 154 -3.82 -0.31 -5.19
N ASN A 155 -2.52 -0.40 -5.45
CA ASN A 155 -1.88 -0.33 -6.77
C ASN A 155 -1.25 -1.67 -7.20
N GLY A 156 -1.42 -2.72 -6.38
CA GLY A 156 -1.01 -4.10 -6.67
C GLY A 156 0.22 -4.55 -5.89
N GLY A 157 0.84 -3.69 -5.10
CA GLY A 157 1.86 -4.04 -4.13
C GLY A 157 1.25 -4.57 -2.82
N SER A 158 1.96 -5.45 -2.14
CA SER A 158 1.54 -5.96 -0.84
C SER A 158 2.72 -6.49 -0.03
N ASP A 159 2.56 -6.48 1.30
CA ASP A 159 3.50 -7.10 2.25
C ASP A 159 2.72 -7.76 3.39
N THR A 160 3.40 -8.54 4.22
CA THR A 160 2.79 -9.24 5.35
C THR A 160 3.43 -8.82 6.66
N ALA A 161 2.59 -8.63 7.67
CA ALA A 161 3.03 -8.35 9.03
C ALA A 161 2.25 -9.16 10.06
N THR A 162 2.65 -9.10 11.32
CA THR A 162 2.02 -9.82 12.42
C THR A 162 1.57 -8.87 13.52
N LEU A 163 0.37 -9.12 14.06
CA LEU A 163 -0.10 -8.52 15.31
C LEU A 163 0.06 -9.55 16.42
N THR A 164 0.86 -9.24 17.43
CA THR A 164 1.02 -10.06 18.63
C THR A 164 0.31 -9.39 19.80
N ILE A 165 -0.71 -10.08 20.36
CA ILE A 165 -1.44 -9.63 21.54
C ILE A 165 -0.89 -10.36 22.76
N THR A 166 -0.45 -9.60 23.76
CA THR A 166 -0.08 -10.13 25.07
C THR A 166 -1.30 -10.10 25.99
N ILE A 167 -1.67 -11.24 26.51
CA ILE A 167 -2.76 -11.40 27.48
C ILE A 167 -2.13 -11.56 28.88
N THR A 168 -2.59 -10.76 29.84
CA THR A 168 -2.09 -10.79 31.22
C THR A 168 -3.17 -11.30 32.14
N GLY A 169 -2.82 -12.28 32.98
CA GLY A 169 -3.67 -12.78 34.04
C GLY A 169 -4.00 -11.68 35.08
N VAL A 170 -5.24 -11.67 35.55
CA VAL A 170 -5.72 -10.79 36.62
C VAL A 170 -6.24 -11.60 37.79
N ASN A 171 -6.58 -10.95 38.90
CA ASN A 171 -7.10 -11.64 40.06
C ASN A 171 -8.61 -11.84 39.92
N ASP A 172 -9.07 -13.08 39.86
CA ASP A 172 -10.49 -13.50 39.84
C ASP A 172 -11.14 -13.48 41.22
#